data_8f90ac07f038d638741b06b9ef5b28f2
#
_entry.id   8f90ac07f038d638741b06b9ef5b28f2
#
_cell.length_a   1.000
_cell.length_b   1.000
_cell.length_c   1.000
_cell.angle_alpha   90.00
_cell.angle_beta   90.00
_cell.angle_gamma   90.00
#
_symmetry.space_group_name_H-M   'P 1'
#
loop_
_entity.id
_entity.type
_entity.pdbx_description
1 polymer ?
#
loop_
_entity_poly.entity_id
_entity_poly.type
_entity_poly.pdbx_seq_one_letter_code
_entity_poly.pdbx_strand_id
1 'polypeptide(L)' 'MNYRELEKAYSLSKEIKEIDFHLRKLENCHGSTKIIINDYVMVFDKDYKEFFVDGIKLIRDVLNLKLNELGVTEV' A
#
# COMPACT_ATOMS: atom_id res chain seq x y z
N MET A 1 6.64 13.28 -20.50
CA MET A 1 5.79 13.48 -19.31
C MET A 1 5.67 14.97 -19.03
N ASN A 2 4.45 15.47 -18.90
CA ASN A 2 4.23 16.88 -18.59
C ASN A 2 4.31 17.13 -17.08
N TYR A 3 4.19 18.37 -16.67
CA TYR A 3 4.33 18.76 -15.26
C TYR A 3 3.30 18.09 -14.35
N ARG A 4 2.04 18.00 -14.80
CA ARG A 4 0.99 17.35 -14.03
C ARG A 4 1.24 15.86 -13.85
N GLU A 5 1.72 15.20 -14.90
CA GLU A 5 2.04 13.79 -14.84
C GLU A 5 3.22 13.53 -13.90
N LEU A 6 4.17 14.45 -13.88
CA LEU A 6 5.31 14.36 -12.96
C LEU A 6 4.85 14.44 -11.51
N GLU A 7 3.92 15.35 -11.19
CA GLU A 7 3.36 15.46 -9.86
C GLU A 7 2.59 14.20 -9.45
N LYS A 8 1.79 13.66 -10.37
CA LYS A 8 1.06 12.41 -10.13
C LYS A 8 2.02 11.25 -9.89
N ALA A 9 3.07 11.16 -10.71
CA ALA A 9 4.08 10.11 -10.56
C ALA A 9 4.77 10.20 -9.20
N TYR A 10 5.09 11.40 -8.75
CA TYR A 10 5.69 11.62 -7.44
C TYR A 10 4.75 11.17 -6.31
N SER A 11 3.48 11.57 -6.38
CA SER A 11 2.48 11.19 -5.37
C SER A 11 2.28 9.67 -5.32
N LEU A 12 2.21 9.03 -6.48
CA LEU A 12 2.06 7.58 -6.56
C LEU A 12 3.28 6.86 -5.99
N SER A 13 4.48 7.34 -6.32
CA SER A 13 5.71 6.77 -5.77
C SER A 13 5.75 6.87 -4.26
N LYS A 14 5.31 8.00 -3.73
CA LYS A 14 5.26 8.22 -2.29
C LYS A 14 4.28 7.26 -1.62
N GLU A 15 3.09 7.11 -2.20
CA GLU A 15 2.10 6.16 -1.69
C GLU A 15 2.61 4.73 -1.69
N ILE A 16 3.29 4.33 -2.75
CA ILE A 16 3.86 2.99 -2.87
C ILE A 16 4.89 2.75 -1.77
N LYS A 17 5.75 3.71 -1.50
CA LYS A 17 6.74 3.61 -0.43
C LYS A 17 6.09 3.48 0.94
N GLU A 18 5.03 4.23 1.19
CA GLU A 18 4.28 4.16 2.43
C GLU A 18 3.61 2.79 2.59
N ILE A 19 3.02 2.27 1.52
CA ILE A 19 2.40 0.94 1.53
C ILE A 19 3.44 -0.15 1.78
N ASP A 20 4.60 -0.07 1.15
CA ASP A 20 5.68 -1.03 1.37
C ASP A 20 6.17 -1.01 2.82
N PHE A 21 6.22 0.17 3.43
CA PHE A 21 6.57 0.31 4.83
C PHE A 21 5.54 -0.37 5.73
N HIS A 22 4.26 -0.10 5.50
CA HIS A 22 3.18 -0.72 6.28
C HIS A 22 3.10 -2.22 6.06
N LEU A 23 3.34 -2.66 4.83
CA LEU A 23 3.34 -4.08 4.49
C LEU A 23 4.42 -4.83 5.27
N ARG A 24 5.63 -4.27 5.33
CA ARG A 24 6.73 -4.87 6.13
C ARG A 24 6.39 -4.92 7.60
N LYS A 25 5.78 -3.87 8.13
CA LYS A 25 5.34 -3.86 9.53
C LYS A 25 4.31 -4.94 9.79
N LEU A 26 3.35 -5.09 8.88
CA LEU A 26 2.31 -6.10 9.01
C LEU A 26 2.88 -7.52 8.92
N GLU A 27 3.78 -7.76 7.98
CA GLU A 27 4.40 -9.07 7.81
C GLU A 27 5.23 -9.48 9.02
N ASN A 28 5.84 -8.52 9.70
CA ASN A 28 6.66 -8.78 10.89
C ASN A 28 5.85 -8.78 12.19
N CYS A 29 4.56 -8.52 12.12
CA CYS A 29 3.68 -8.55 13.27
C CYS A 29 3.32 -9.99 13.64
N HIS A 30 3.48 -10.33 14.91
CA HIS A 30 3.18 -11.68 15.40
C HIS A 30 1.85 -11.78 16.17
N GLY A 31 1.16 -10.66 16.31
CA GLY A 31 -0.11 -10.61 17.03
C GLY A 31 -1.30 -10.34 16.14
N SER A 32 -2.40 -9.97 16.75
CA SER A 32 -3.61 -9.60 16.03
C SER A 32 -3.42 -8.30 15.28
N THR A 33 -4.19 -8.13 14.19
CA THR A 33 -4.15 -6.94 13.37
C THR A 33 -5.25 -5.98 13.81
N LYS A 34 -4.88 -4.74 14.06
CA LYS A 34 -5.81 -3.68 14.44
C LYS A 34 -5.99 -2.74 13.27
N ILE A 35 -7.24 -2.50 12.91
CA ILE A 35 -7.59 -1.54 11.85
C ILE A 35 -8.40 -0.41 12.49
N ILE A 36 -7.96 0.82 12.23
CA ILE A 36 -8.63 2.01 12.74
C ILE A 36 -9.22 2.77 11.56
N ILE A 37 -10.53 2.91 11.56
CA ILE A 37 -11.25 3.70 10.55
C ILE A 37 -12.00 4.80 11.29
N ASN A 38 -11.56 6.04 11.07
CA ASN A 38 -12.03 7.18 11.87
C ASN A 38 -11.79 6.88 13.35
N ASP A 39 -12.85 6.80 14.15
CA ASP A 39 -12.75 6.50 15.58
C ASP A 39 -13.07 5.03 15.91
N TYR A 40 -13.32 4.23 14.87
CA TYR A 40 -13.69 2.83 15.05
C TYR A 40 -12.45 1.94 14.96
N VAL A 41 -12.33 1.05 15.95
CA VAL A 41 -11.22 0.10 16.02
C VAL A 41 -11.76 -1.30 15.78
N MET A 42 -11.14 -1.99 14.82
CA MET A 42 -11.46 -3.39 14.54
C MET A 42 -10.20 -4.22 14.80
N VAL A 43 -10.37 -5.31 15.54
CA VAL A 43 -9.26 -6.21 15.86
C VAL A 43 -9.52 -7.56 15.21
N PHE A 44 -8.57 -8.01 14.42
CA PHE A 44 -8.63 -9.31 13.74
C PHE A 44 -7.55 -10.23 14.28
N ASP A 45 -7.88 -11.49 14.44
CA ASP A 45 -6.95 -12.50 14.90
C ASP A 45 -5.77 -12.63 13.91
N LYS A 46 -4.65 -13.12 14.43
CA LYS A 46 -3.44 -13.34 13.64
C LYS A 46 -3.69 -14.24 12.42
N ASP A 47 -4.69 -15.10 12.48
CA ASP A 47 -5.04 -16.00 11.39
C ASP A 47 -5.53 -15.28 10.14
N TYR A 48 -5.98 -14.03 10.29
CA TYR A 48 -6.46 -13.21 9.17
C TYR A 48 -5.39 -12.30 8.59
N LYS A 49 -4.18 -12.33 9.12
CA LYS A 49 -3.10 -11.45 8.68
C LYS A 49 -2.80 -11.59 7.18
N GLU A 50 -2.81 -12.81 6.67
CA GLU A 50 -2.50 -13.08 5.26
C GLU A 50 -3.49 -12.39 4.32
N PHE A 51 -4.76 -12.30 4.72
CA PHE A 51 -5.77 -11.61 3.92
C PHE A 51 -5.47 -10.12 3.80
N PHE A 52 -5.01 -9.51 4.87
CA PHE A 52 -4.63 -8.09 4.85
C PHE A 52 -3.36 -7.88 4.03
N VAL A 53 -2.38 -8.75 4.18
CA VAL A 53 -1.15 -8.69 3.40
C VAL A 53 -1.46 -8.78 1.91
N ASP A 54 -2.29 -9.74 1.51
CA ASP A 54 -2.66 -9.93 0.11
C ASP A 54 -3.44 -8.73 -0.42
N GLY A 55 -4.35 -8.17 0.37
CA GLY A 55 -5.12 -7.00 -0.01
C GLY A 55 -4.23 -5.77 -0.22
N ILE A 56 -3.27 -5.55 0.66
CA ILE A 56 -2.34 -4.44 0.55
C ILE A 56 -1.42 -4.61 -0.66
N LYS A 57 -0.98 -5.83 -0.93
CA LYS A 57 -0.18 -6.13 -2.12
C LYS A 57 -0.96 -5.82 -3.40
N LEU A 58 -2.26 -6.13 -3.42
CA LEU A 58 -3.12 -5.80 -4.54
C LEU A 58 -3.19 -4.29 -4.78
N ILE A 59 -3.34 -3.52 -3.72
CA ILE A 59 -3.36 -2.06 -3.80
C ILE A 59 -2.02 -1.56 -4.36
N ARG A 60 -0.91 -2.10 -3.90
CA ARG A 60 0.41 -1.75 -4.40
C ARG A 60 0.52 -2.02 -5.89
N ASP A 61 0.02 -3.17 -6.35
CA ASP A 61 0.06 -3.54 -7.75
C ASP A 61 -0.76 -2.58 -8.61
N VAL A 62 -1.93 -2.16 -8.12
CA VAL A 62 -2.76 -1.16 -8.81
C VAL A 62 -2.01 0.18 -8.93
N LEU A 63 -1.35 0.60 -7.87
CA LEU A 63 -0.58 1.85 -7.89
C LEU A 63 0.61 1.77 -8.86
N ASN A 64 1.29 0.64 -8.90
CA ASN A 64 2.38 0.41 -9.84
C ASN A 64 1.87 0.46 -11.29
N LEU A 65 0.69 -0.11 -11.54
CA LEU A 65 0.09 -0.06 -12.86
C LEU A 65 -0.21 1.37 -13.28
N LYS A 66 -0.78 2.17 -12.39
CA LYS A 66 -1.05 3.58 -12.65
C LYS A 66 0.24 4.35 -12.94
N LEU A 67 1.30 4.04 -12.21
CA LEU A 67 2.60 4.67 -12.41
C LEU A 67 3.16 4.33 -13.80
N ASN A 68 3.04 3.07 -14.21
CA ASN A 68 3.47 2.63 -15.53
C ASN A 68 2.68 3.31 -16.63
N GLU A 69 1.38 3.55 -16.43
CA GLU A 69 0.54 4.25 -17.40
C GLU A 69 1.00 5.70 -17.60
N LEU A 70 1.65 6.29 -16.62
CA LEU A 70 2.23 7.63 -16.74
C LEU A 70 3.60 7.62 -17.43
N GLY A 71 4.08 6.44 -17.83
CA GLY A 71 5.35 6.32 -18.50
C GLY A 71 6.55 6.19 -17.57
N VAL A 72 6.30 6.00 -16.29
CA VAL A 72 7.37 5.77 -15.32
C VAL A 72 7.66 4.28 -15.27
N THR A 73 8.88 3.92 -15.64
CA THR A 73 9.30 2.54 -15.52
C THR A 73 9.84 2.29 -14.14
N GLU A 74 9.61 1.10 -13.65
CA GLU A 74 10.10 0.71 -12.35
C GLU A 74 11.62 0.61 -12.35
N VAL A 75 12.19 1.05 -11.28
CA VAL A 75 13.63 1.03 -11.09
C VAL A 75 14.03 -0.14 -10.22
#